data_6c4075dd02ec9b2e3e19284646be23b7
#
_entry.id   6c4075dd02ec9b2e3e19284646be23b7
#
_cell.length_a   1.000
_cell.length_b   1.000
_cell.length_c   1.000
_cell.angle_alpha   90.00
_cell.angle_beta   90.00
_cell.angle_gamma   90.00
#
_symmetry.space_group_name_H-M   'P 1'
#
loop_
_entity.id
_entity.type
_entity.pdbx_description
1 polymer ?
#
loop_
_entity_poly.entity_id
_entity_poly.type
_entity_poly.pdbx_seq_one_letter_code
_entity_poly.pdbx_strand_id
1 'polypeptide(L)'
;MAGTPWSVVTVTYNSADTLRRCWAGAKPYEWIVVDNNSADDSAAVAEELGARVIRLPENVGFAKANNVGVRQAGEYVLFANPDLEVQPAGFAAMQRHLDAHGGLVAPQLLATDGTPQPNGRGFPYATAKLGNRKIWPLSRMHANYRVVAKPGEAVYVAWVMGAAVAARTADFVAMGGWNERFFLYYEDHELGLRAWRHDMPVVLLGDVRWTHHWARATNSFQWSRAHTLELQSARTFFGLFPEFVVGLPTAARRNPQAARLIGTSVPAQRGATEPLPTSVRQAGAS
;
A
#
# COMPACT_ATOMS: atom_id res chain seq x y z
N MET A 1 7.19 18.30 24.67
CA MET A 1 5.99 18.01 23.85
C MET A 1 5.98 16.50 23.67
N ALA A 2 4.89 15.80 24.02
CA ALA A 2 4.77 14.38 23.68
C ALA A 2 4.86 14.26 22.15
N GLY A 3 5.77 13.43 21.66
CA GLY A 3 5.95 13.22 20.23
C GLY A 3 4.66 12.70 19.60
N THR A 4 4.40 13.07 18.35
CA THR A 4 3.29 12.48 17.60
C THR A 4 3.52 10.98 17.47
N PRO A 5 2.48 10.13 17.64
CA PRO A 5 2.64 8.69 17.48
C PRO A 5 2.86 8.27 16.01
N TRP A 6 2.66 9.20 15.07
CA TRP A 6 2.73 8.96 13.63
C TRP A 6 4.06 9.38 13.00
N SER A 7 4.63 8.48 12.22
CA SER A 7 5.68 8.81 11.27
C SER A 7 5.19 8.57 9.84
N VAL A 8 5.50 9.51 8.95
CA VAL A 8 5.24 9.37 7.52
C VAL A 8 6.57 9.12 6.83
N VAL A 9 6.70 7.99 6.14
CA VAL A 9 7.88 7.60 5.38
C VAL A 9 7.61 7.85 3.89
N THR A 10 8.45 8.68 3.27
CA THR A 10 8.38 9.00 1.84
C THR A 10 9.72 8.64 1.18
N VAL A 11 9.68 7.78 0.18
CA VAL A 11 10.86 7.51 -0.67
C VAL A 11 10.83 8.47 -1.84
N THR A 12 11.90 9.24 -2.02
CA THR A 12 12.05 10.17 -3.14
C THR A 12 13.17 9.74 -4.08
N TYR A 13 12.94 9.95 -5.38
CA TYR A 13 13.93 9.78 -6.44
C TYR A 13 13.62 10.75 -7.59
N ASN A 14 14.43 11.81 -7.71
CA ASN A 14 14.23 12.88 -8.68
C ASN A 14 12.82 13.48 -8.64
N SER A 15 12.39 13.94 -7.47
CA SER A 15 11.01 14.36 -7.19
C SER A 15 10.91 15.76 -6.57
N ALA A 16 11.93 16.61 -6.71
CA ALA A 16 12.00 17.93 -6.06
C ALA A 16 10.75 18.78 -6.30
N ASP A 17 10.31 18.92 -7.56
CA ASP A 17 9.12 19.71 -7.90
C ASP A 17 7.83 19.09 -7.35
N THR A 18 7.77 17.77 -7.30
CA THR A 18 6.64 17.04 -6.73
C THR A 18 6.54 17.27 -5.23
N LEU A 19 7.66 17.22 -4.51
CA LEU A 19 7.72 17.52 -3.08
C LEU A 19 7.27 18.96 -2.79
N ARG A 20 7.76 19.96 -3.53
CA ARG A 20 7.34 21.36 -3.39
C ARG A 20 5.83 21.52 -3.56
N ARG A 21 5.26 20.82 -4.53
CA ARG A 21 3.82 20.90 -4.83
C ARG A 21 2.95 20.20 -3.79
N CYS A 22 3.32 19.00 -3.35
CA CYS A 22 2.43 18.15 -2.56
C CYS A 22 2.67 18.22 -1.05
N TRP A 23 3.86 18.68 -0.60
CA TRP A 23 4.28 18.60 0.79
C TRP A 23 4.46 19.96 1.47
N ALA A 24 3.97 21.04 0.87
CA ALA A 24 3.90 22.32 1.54
C ALA A 24 2.85 22.30 2.65
N GLY A 25 3.16 22.86 3.85
CA GLY A 25 2.19 22.98 4.94
C GLY A 25 2.60 22.30 6.24
N ALA A 26 1.76 22.45 7.26
CA ALA A 26 2.01 21.93 8.59
C ALA A 26 1.90 20.40 8.63
N LYS A 27 2.85 19.78 9.33
CA LYS A 27 2.93 18.33 9.49
C LYS A 27 2.82 17.95 10.97
N PRO A 28 1.64 17.54 11.46
CA PRO A 28 1.46 17.08 12.84
C PRO A 28 1.94 15.62 13.01
N TYR A 29 2.98 15.23 12.27
CA TYR A 29 3.62 13.92 12.27
C TYR A 29 5.12 14.09 12.03
N GLU A 30 5.90 13.08 12.41
CA GLU A 30 7.30 13.03 12.01
C GLU A 30 7.37 12.65 10.52
N TRP A 31 8.01 13.49 9.70
CA TRP A 31 8.18 13.19 8.28
C TRP A 31 9.60 12.73 8.00
N ILE A 32 9.74 11.47 7.59
CA ILE A 32 11.00 10.80 7.26
C ILE A 32 11.05 10.65 5.74
N VAL A 33 11.98 11.32 5.11
CA VAL A 33 12.22 11.18 3.67
C VAL A 33 13.47 10.34 3.46
N VAL A 34 13.34 9.26 2.70
CA VAL A 34 14.47 8.46 2.24
C VAL A 34 14.78 8.87 0.81
N ASP A 35 15.84 9.65 0.63
CA ASP A 35 16.33 10.02 -0.68
C ASP A 35 17.12 8.85 -1.28
N ASN A 36 16.54 8.28 -2.34
CA ASN A 36 17.02 7.07 -2.98
C ASN A 36 18.08 7.38 -4.06
N ASN A 37 19.07 8.23 -3.70
CA ASN A 37 20.14 8.73 -4.56
C ASN A 37 19.60 9.58 -5.73
N SER A 38 18.86 10.64 -5.42
CA SER A 38 18.40 11.61 -6.41
C SER A 38 19.55 12.40 -7.01
N ALA A 39 19.43 12.72 -8.30
CA ALA A 39 20.36 13.61 -9.01
C ALA A 39 19.91 15.08 -8.98
N ASP A 40 18.67 15.33 -8.58
CA ASP A 40 18.07 16.65 -8.41
C ASP A 40 18.12 17.10 -6.92
N ASP A 41 17.49 18.24 -6.62
CA ASP A 41 17.45 18.83 -5.29
C ASP A 41 16.43 18.16 -4.33
N SER A 42 15.94 16.95 -4.63
CA SER A 42 14.90 16.28 -3.84
C SER A 42 15.20 16.24 -2.34
N ALA A 43 16.44 15.88 -1.98
CA ALA A 43 16.83 15.78 -0.57
C ALA A 43 16.85 17.16 0.12
N ALA A 44 17.40 18.20 -0.54
CA ALA A 44 17.44 19.55 -0.01
C ALA A 44 16.03 20.14 0.16
N VAL A 45 15.17 19.95 -0.84
CA VAL A 45 13.75 20.36 -0.79
C VAL A 45 13.00 19.68 0.35
N ALA A 46 13.24 18.38 0.58
CA ALA A 46 12.60 17.68 1.69
C ALA A 46 13.04 18.27 3.05
N GLU A 47 14.31 18.62 3.22
CA GLU A 47 14.83 19.29 4.43
C GLU A 47 14.22 20.67 4.63
N GLU A 48 14.16 21.49 3.58
CA GLU A 48 13.53 22.82 3.60
C GLU A 48 12.05 22.73 4.00
N LEU A 49 11.37 21.67 3.58
CA LEU A 49 9.98 21.39 3.94
C LEU A 49 9.83 20.73 5.32
N GLY A 50 10.91 20.56 6.08
CA GLY A 50 10.91 20.08 7.46
C GLY A 50 10.96 18.56 7.64
N ALA A 51 11.41 17.82 6.62
CA ALA A 51 11.63 16.39 6.75
C ALA A 51 12.96 16.07 7.46
N ARG A 52 12.97 14.93 8.16
CA ARG A 52 14.22 14.26 8.50
C ARG A 52 14.64 13.40 7.31
N VAL A 53 15.75 13.76 6.65
CA VAL A 53 16.20 13.12 5.41
C VAL A 53 17.26 12.06 5.67
N ILE A 54 17.10 10.90 5.07
CA ILE A 54 18.07 9.80 5.02
C ILE A 54 18.52 9.68 3.55
N ARG A 55 19.79 10.01 3.28
CA ARG A 55 20.37 9.91 1.92
C ARG A 55 20.99 8.55 1.72
N LEU A 56 20.56 7.84 0.68
CA LEU A 56 21.16 6.56 0.29
C LEU A 56 22.27 6.78 -0.74
N PRO A 57 23.35 5.97 -0.70
CA PRO A 57 24.48 6.09 -1.63
C PRO A 57 24.13 5.59 -3.05
N GLU A 58 23.06 4.83 -3.20
CA GLU A 58 22.59 4.27 -4.47
C GLU A 58 21.08 4.12 -4.46
N ASN A 59 20.45 4.03 -5.65
CA ASN A 59 19.03 3.72 -5.76
C ASN A 59 18.79 2.23 -5.52
N VAL A 60 18.30 1.90 -4.34
CA VAL A 60 18.04 0.52 -3.87
C VAL A 60 16.62 0.01 -4.17
N GLY A 61 15.79 0.82 -4.83
CA GLY A 61 14.39 0.54 -5.12
C GLY A 61 13.43 0.93 -4.00
N PHE A 62 12.14 0.83 -4.30
CA PHE A 62 11.06 1.33 -3.42
C PHE A 62 10.97 0.54 -2.11
N ALA A 63 10.92 -0.78 -2.18
CA ALA A 63 10.73 -1.65 -1.01
C ALA A 63 11.86 -1.48 0.02
N LYS A 64 13.11 -1.56 -0.43
CA LYS A 64 14.28 -1.47 0.45
C LYS A 64 14.43 -0.07 1.05
N ALA A 65 14.18 0.99 0.27
CA ALA A 65 14.23 2.36 0.77
C ALA A 65 13.15 2.61 1.85
N ASN A 66 11.92 2.14 1.65
CA ASN A 66 10.87 2.22 2.68
C ASN A 66 11.25 1.45 3.95
N ASN A 67 11.92 0.29 3.84
CA ASN A 67 12.41 -0.46 4.99
C ASN A 67 13.51 0.30 5.77
N VAL A 68 14.31 1.11 5.09
CA VAL A 68 15.26 2.01 5.78
C VAL A 68 14.49 3.06 6.59
N GLY A 69 13.47 3.67 6.01
CA GLY A 69 12.66 4.70 6.68
C GLY A 69 11.91 4.17 7.90
N VAL A 70 11.25 3.01 7.79
CA VAL A 70 10.42 2.47 8.87
C VAL A 70 11.19 2.10 10.13
N ARG A 71 12.49 1.80 10.02
CA ARG A 71 13.35 1.55 11.20
C ARG A 71 13.46 2.76 12.14
N GLN A 72 13.10 3.93 11.65
CA GLN A 72 13.14 5.20 12.37
C GLN A 72 11.73 5.69 12.76
N ALA A 73 10.68 4.94 12.39
CA ALA A 73 9.29 5.35 12.61
C ALA A 73 8.85 5.13 14.06
N GLY A 74 7.89 5.95 14.50
CA GLY A 74 7.22 5.82 15.78
C GLY A 74 6.21 4.67 15.83
N GLU A 75 5.15 4.83 16.65
CA GLU A 75 4.17 3.76 16.91
C GLU A 75 3.36 3.39 15.67
N TYR A 76 2.98 4.37 14.86
CA TYR A 76 2.27 4.17 13.59
C TYR A 76 3.11 4.70 12.44
N VAL A 77 3.14 3.95 11.36
CA VAL A 77 3.79 4.34 10.11
C VAL A 77 2.77 4.52 9.00
N LEU A 78 2.94 5.57 8.23
CA LEU A 78 2.31 5.75 6.92
C LEU A 78 3.43 5.78 5.86
N PHE A 79 3.41 4.87 4.92
CA PHE A 79 4.18 4.98 3.69
C PHE A 79 3.40 5.83 2.71
N ALA A 80 4.00 6.90 2.21
CA ALA A 80 3.35 7.86 1.33
C ALA A 80 4.27 8.26 0.17
N ASN A 81 3.76 8.16 -1.05
CA ASN A 81 4.52 8.59 -2.24
C ASN A 81 4.73 10.11 -2.26
N PRO A 82 5.77 10.61 -2.96
CA PRO A 82 6.04 12.04 -3.09
C PRO A 82 4.90 12.85 -3.72
N ASP A 83 4.08 12.22 -4.57
CA ASP A 83 2.97 12.83 -5.32
C ASP A 83 1.61 12.73 -4.62
N LEU A 84 1.63 12.50 -3.30
CA LEU A 84 0.44 12.41 -2.46
C LEU A 84 0.27 13.69 -1.60
N GLU A 85 -0.92 14.27 -1.58
CA GLU A 85 -1.31 15.31 -0.64
C GLU A 85 -1.88 14.69 0.63
N VAL A 86 -1.04 14.53 1.65
CA VAL A 86 -1.43 13.93 2.93
C VAL A 86 -2.23 14.94 3.76
N GLN A 87 -3.48 14.59 4.09
CA GLN A 87 -4.35 15.43 4.91
C GLN A 87 -4.33 14.97 6.37
N PRO A 88 -3.90 15.84 7.32
CA PRO A 88 -3.76 15.48 8.74
C PRO A 88 -5.03 14.93 9.39
N ALA A 89 -6.20 15.40 8.98
CA ALA A 89 -7.49 14.97 9.53
C ALA A 89 -7.72 13.44 9.41
N GLY A 90 -7.07 12.76 8.46
CA GLY A 90 -7.22 11.32 8.24
C GLY A 90 -6.54 10.43 9.30
N PHE A 91 -5.51 10.93 9.98
CA PHE A 91 -4.70 10.11 10.90
C PHE A 91 -5.49 9.54 12.07
N ALA A 92 -6.37 10.34 12.68
CA ALA A 92 -7.20 9.86 13.79
C ALA A 92 -8.15 8.72 13.37
N ALA A 93 -8.68 8.75 12.16
CA ALA A 93 -9.55 7.67 11.65
C ALA A 93 -8.74 6.40 11.36
N MET A 94 -7.57 6.53 10.74
CA MET A 94 -6.67 5.39 10.50
C MET A 94 -6.18 4.78 11.81
N GLN A 95 -5.81 5.61 12.80
CA GLN A 95 -5.39 5.13 14.11
C GLN A 95 -6.49 4.34 14.80
N ARG A 96 -7.72 4.89 14.90
CA ARG A 96 -8.85 4.16 15.48
C ARG A 96 -9.08 2.81 14.81
N HIS A 97 -8.95 2.76 13.48
CA HIS A 97 -9.10 1.49 12.77
C HIS A 97 -7.99 0.50 13.13
N LEU A 98 -6.73 0.95 13.11
CA LEU A 98 -5.57 0.11 13.45
C LEU A 98 -5.63 -0.37 14.90
N ASP A 99 -6.13 0.45 15.83
CA ASP A 99 -6.30 0.09 17.25
C ASP A 99 -7.37 -0.97 17.45
N ALA A 100 -8.45 -0.88 16.68
CA ALA A 100 -9.58 -1.79 16.81
C ALA A 100 -9.38 -3.12 16.05
N HIS A 101 -8.69 -3.11 14.92
CA HIS A 101 -8.67 -4.23 13.97
C HIS A 101 -7.27 -4.68 13.55
N GLY A 102 -6.22 -3.88 13.83
CA GLY A 102 -4.88 -4.12 13.30
C GLY A 102 -4.81 -4.05 11.78
N GLY A 103 -3.83 -4.71 11.19
CA GLY A 103 -3.71 -4.89 9.76
C GLY A 103 -3.05 -3.72 9.01
N LEU A 104 -3.38 -3.61 7.74
CA LEU A 104 -2.95 -2.51 6.86
C LEU A 104 -4.17 -1.68 6.48
N VAL A 105 -4.03 -0.36 6.54
CA VAL A 105 -5.09 0.55 6.11
C VAL A 105 -4.58 1.52 5.06
N ALA A 106 -5.45 1.91 4.15
CA ALA A 106 -5.17 2.92 3.15
C ALA A 106 -6.33 3.93 3.06
N PRO A 107 -6.04 5.21 2.77
CA PRO A 107 -7.06 6.17 2.41
C PRO A 107 -7.63 5.85 1.03
N GLN A 108 -8.86 6.28 0.75
CA GLN A 108 -9.36 6.37 -0.61
C GLN A 108 -8.62 7.49 -1.34
N LEU A 109 -7.86 7.16 -2.37
CA LEU A 109 -7.17 8.15 -3.19
C LEU A 109 -8.13 8.79 -4.20
N LEU A 110 -7.91 10.08 -4.44
CA LEU A 110 -8.62 10.87 -5.44
C LEU A 110 -7.65 11.34 -6.53
N ALA A 111 -8.11 11.41 -7.74
CA ALA A 111 -7.41 12.15 -8.78
C ALA A 111 -7.51 13.68 -8.52
N THR A 112 -6.74 14.47 -9.25
CA THR A 112 -6.71 15.94 -9.11
C THR A 112 -8.05 16.62 -9.42
N ASP A 113 -8.93 15.95 -10.18
CA ASP A 113 -10.29 16.40 -10.46
C ASP A 113 -11.30 15.94 -9.38
N GLY A 114 -10.84 15.33 -8.29
CA GLY A 114 -11.67 14.82 -7.21
C GLY A 114 -12.31 13.44 -7.47
N THR A 115 -12.11 12.85 -8.63
CA THR A 115 -12.66 11.51 -8.92
C THR A 115 -11.94 10.43 -8.12
N PRO A 116 -12.66 9.45 -7.52
CA PRO A 116 -12.03 8.38 -6.78
C PRO A 116 -11.15 7.50 -7.68
N GLN A 117 -9.89 7.34 -7.29
CA GLN A 117 -9.00 6.38 -7.90
C GLN A 117 -9.28 5.00 -7.30
N PRO A 118 -9.44 3.94 -8.11
CA PRO A 118 -9.60 2.61 -7.56
C PRO A 118 -8.24 2.12 -7.04
N ASN A 119 -7.86 2.53 -5.83
CA ASN A 119 -6.60 2.16 -5.20
C ASN A 119 -6.68 0.92 -4.31
N GLY A 120 -7.87 0.44 -3.95
CA GLY A 120 -8.10 -0.91 -3.46
C GLY A 120 -8.19 -1.91 -4.59
N ARG A 121 -7.79 -3.15 -4.33
CA ARG A 121 -7.76 -4.22 -5.34
C ARG A 121 -8.23 -5.55 -4.77
N GLY A 122 -8.89 -6.33 -5.64
CA GLY A 122 -9.13 -7.75 -5.45
C GLY A 122 -7.89 -8.60 -5.74
N PHE A 123 -8.06 -9.92 -5.80
CA PHE A 123 -6.95 -10.84 -6.06
C PHE A 123 -6.21 -10.55 -7.37
N PRO A 124 -4.87 -10.55 -7.35
CA PRO A 124 -4.02 -10.14 -8.48
C PRO A 124 -3.82 -11.27 -9.50
N TYR A 125 -4.89 -11.81 -10.05
CA TYR A 125 -4.80 -12.82 -11.11
C TYR A 125 -4.03 -12.30 -12.32
N ALA A 126 -3.22 -13.16 -12.94
CA ALA A 126 -2.51 -12.85 -14.18
C ALA A 126 -3.47 -12.35 -15.27
N THR A 127 -4.65 -12.96 -15.36
CA THR A 127 -5.73 -12.58 -16.29
C THR A 127 -6.34 -11.20 -16.00
N ALA A 128 -6.37 -10.74 -14.73
CA ALA A 128 -6.85 -9.41 -14.37
C ALA A 128 -5.98 -8.30 -14.97
N LYS A 129 -4.66 -8.51 -15.05
CA LYS A 129 -3.75 -7.56 -15.71
C LYS A 129 -3.93 -7.50 -17.22
N LEU A 130 -4.26 -8.62 -17.87
CA LEU A 130 -4.62 -8.66 -19.28
C LEU A 130 -5.95 -7.92 -19.52
N GLY A 131 -6.92 -8.06 -18.62
CA GLY A 131 -8.19 -7.33 -18.67
C GLY A 131 -8.03 -5.80 -18.52
N ASN A 132 -7.03 -5.32 -17.79
CA ASN A 132 -6.68 -3.89 -17.74
C ASN A 132 -6.23 -3.31 -19.07
N ARG A 133 -5.77 -4.12 -20.01
CA ARG A 133 -5.42 -3.73 -21.40
C ARG A 133 -6.64 -3.71 -22.34
N LYS A 134 -7.87 -3.66 -21.79
CA LYS A 134 -9.15 -3.63 -22.55
C LYS A 134 -9.40 -4.84 -23.45
N ILE A 135 -8.81 -6.00 -23.15
CA ILE A 135 -9.07 -7.25 -23.87
C ILE A 135 -10.41 -7.82 -23.37
N TRP A 136 -11.45 -7.59 -24.13
CA TRP A 136 -12.77 -8.17 -23.92
C TRP A 136 -12.74 -9.68 -24.27
N PRO A 137 -13.22 -10.64 -23.47
CA PRO A 137 -14.19 -10.57 -22.35
C PRO A 137 -13.56 -10.59 -20.95
N LEU A 138 -12.23 -10.57 -20.78
CA LEU A 138 -11.53 -10.72 -19.49
C LEU A 138 -11.86 -9.61 -18.48
N SER A 139 -12.27 -8.42 -18.95
CA SER A 139 -12.67 -7.32 -18.09
C SER A 139 -13.92 -7.63 -17.24
N ARG A 140 -14.84 -8.49 -17.71
CA ARG A 140 -16.03 -8.88 -16.94
C ARG A 140 -15.73 -9.93 -15.87
N MET A 141 -14.72 -10.77 -16.07
CA MET A 141 -14.35 -11.81 -15.11
C MET A 141 -13.75 -11.24 -13.83
N HIS A 142 -13.30 -9.98 -13.84
CA HIS A 142 -12.64 -9.32 -12.72
C HIS A 142 -13.33 -8.02 -12.33
N ALA A 143 -14.67 -7.98 -12.38
CA ALA A 143 -15.48 -6.81 -12.02
C ALA A 143 -15.13 -6.24 -10.62
N ASN A 144 -14.78 -7.11 -9.68
CA ASN A 144 -14.39 -6.77 -8.30
C ASN A 144 -12.88 -6.54 -8.13
N TYR A 145 -12.11 -6.48 -9.20
CA TYR A 145 -10.67 -6.27 -9.09
C TYR A 145 -10.33 -4.83 -8.69
N ARG A 146 -11.12 -3.86 -9.11
CA ARG A 146 -10.92 -2.44 -8.80
C ARG A 146 -11.93 -2.03 -7.74
N VAL A 147 -11.42 -1.66 -6.56
CA VAL A 147 -12.26 -1.29 -5.41
C VAL A 147 -12.09 0.20 -5.11
N VAL A 148 -13.22 0.84 -4.88
CA VAL A 148 -13.36 2.21 -4.39
C VAL A 148 -14.22 2.14 -3.14
N ALA A 149 -13.80 2.76 -2.05
CA ALA A 149 -14.61 2.95 -0.85
C ALA A 149 -15.31 4.31 -0.89
N LYS A 150 -16.62 4.31 -0.65
CA LYS A 150 -17.40 5.55 -0.52
C LYS A 150 -17.25 6.14 0.88
N PRO A 151 -17.58 7.44 1.06
CA PRO A 151 -17.69 8.00 2.42
C PRO A 151 -18.59 7.12 3.30
N GLY A 152 -18.17 6.91 4.56
CA GLY A 152 -18.84 6.00 5.50
C GLY A 152 -18.52 4.52 5.34
N GLU A 153 -17.76 4.14 4.32
CA GLU A 153 -17.40 2.73 4.08
C GLU A 153 -15.94 2.45 4.48
N ALA A 154 -15.72 1.31 5.11
CA ALA A 154 -14.42 0.65 5.23
C ALA A 154 -14.53 -0.72 4.56
N VAL A 155 -13.69 -0.99 3.55
CA VAL A 155 -13.85 -2.16 2.68
C VAL A 155 -12.61 -3.03 2.72
N TYR A 156 -12.80 -4.33 2.93
CA TYR A 156 -11.71 -5.30 2.83
C TYR A 156 -11.26 -5.48 1.37
N VAL A 157 -9.95 -5.44 1.16
CA VAL A 157 -9.33 -5.60 -0.16
C VAL A 157 -8.20 -6.62 -0.09
N ALA A 158 -7.80 -7.19 -1.22
CA ALA A 158 -6.65 -8.10 -1.24
C ALA A 158 -5.34 -7.33 -1.01
N TRP A 159 -5.24 -6.16 -1.59
CA TRP A 159 -4.11 -5.26 -1.48
C TRP A 159 -4.52 -3.84 -1.85
N VAL A 160 -3.72 -2.87 -1.46
CA VAL A 160 -3.86 -1.45 -1.79
C VAL A 160 -2.62 -0.97 -2.52
N MET A 161 -2.77 0.06 -3.35
CA MET A 161 -1.63 0.68 -4.02
C MET A 161 -0.61 1.19 -2.99
N GLY A 162 0.67 0.95 -3.21
CA GLY A 162 1.77 1.36 -2.35
C GLY A 162 1.93 2.89 -2.19
N ALA A 163 1.11 3.67 -2.89
CA ALA A 163 1.11 5.13 -2.80
C ALA A 163 0.72 5.66 -1.41
N ALA A 164 -0.13 4.95 -0.66
CA ALA A 164 -0.51 5.29 0.71
C ALA A 164 -0.89 4.01 1.47
N VAL A 165 -0.05 3.57 2.40
CA VAL A 165 -0.28 2.38 3.24
C VAL A 165 0.13 2.69 4.67
N ALA A 166 -0.77 2.47 5.62
CA ALA A 166 -0.49 2.67 7.04
C ALA A 166 -0.65 1.38 7.84
N ALA A 167 0.12 1.28 8.92
CA ALA A 167 0.13 0.16 9.86
C ALA A 167 0.60 0.59 11.25
N ARG A 168 0.39 -0.26 12.25
CA ARG A 168 1.23 -0.22 13.45
C ARG A 168 2.64 -0.65 13.07
N THR A 169 3.64 0.15 13.43
CA THR A 169 5.04 -0.10 13.04
C THR A 169 5.52 -1.46 13.51
N ALA A 170 5.18 -1.85 14.75
CA ALA A 170 5.57 -3.14 15.30
C ALA A 170 5.02 -4.33 14.49
N ASP A 171 3.73 -4.28 14.10
CA ASP A 171 3.08 -5.35 13.33
C ASP A 171 3.67 -5.43 11.91
N PHE A 172 3.93 -4.28 11.29
CA PHE A 172 4.54 -4.20 9.97
C PHE A 172 5.96 -4.79 9.96
N VAL A 173 6.76 -4.47 10.98
CA VAL A 173 8.12 -5.01 11.13
C VAL A 173 8.10 -6.50 11.44
N ALA A 174 7.21 -6.95 12.34
CA ALA A 174 7.06 -8.36 12.68
C ALA A 174 6.63 -9.23 11.48
N MET A 175 5.83 -8.65 10.56
CA MET A 175 5.46 -9.29 9.29
C MET A 175 6.64 -9.36 8.30
N GLY A 176 7.76 -8.67 8.55
CA GLY A 176 8.95 -8.65 7.70
C GLY A 176 9.10 -7.42 6.80
N GLY A 177 8.28 -6.38 7.00
CA GLY A 177 8.36 -5.14 6.23
C GLY A 177 7.99 -5.29 4.76
N TRP A 178 8.49 -4.42 3.92
CA TRP A 178 8.42 -4.55 2.46
C TRP A 178 9.37 -5.64 1.97
N ASN A 179 8.94 -6.44 1.00
CA ASN A 179 9.78 -7.51 0.44
C ASN A 179 10.83 -6.93 -0.53
N GLU A 180 12.09 -6.90 -0.10
CA GLU A 180 13.22 -6.29 -0.82
C GLU A 180 13.60 -7.01 -2.12
N ARG A 181 12.98 -8.15 -2.45
CA ARG A 181 13.12 -8.81 -3.76
C ARG A 181 12.47 -8.00 -4.90
N PHE A 182 11.62 -7.02 -4.55
CA PHE A 182 10.98 -6.13 -5.50
C PHE A 182 11.70 -4.78 -5.49
N PHE A 183 12.31 -4.44 -6.62
CA PHE A 183 12.90 -3.10 -6.79
C PHE A 183 11.80 -2.04 -6.95
N LEU A 184 10.82 -2.32 -7.80
CA LEU A 184 9.66 -1.48 -8.07
C LEU A 184 8.56 -2.34 -8.69
N TYR A 185 7.30 -2.05 -8.37
CA TYR A 185 6.08 -2.78 -8.77
C TYR A 185 5.93 -4.17 -8.13
N TYR A 186 4.69 -4.56 -7.84
CA TYR A 186 4.28 -5.80 -7.20
C TYR A 186 4.66 -5.96 -5.72
N GLU A 187 5.47 -5.08 -5.14
CA GLU A 187 5.74 -5.08 -3.70
C GLU A 187 4.47 -4.87 -2.88
N ASP A 188 3.54 -4.04 -3.38
CA ASP A 188 2.23 -3.76 -2.77
C ASP A 188 1.26 -4.96 -2.89
N HIS A 189 1.28 -5.68 -4.00
CA HIS A 189 0.53 -6.92 -4.17
C HIS A 189 1.00 -7.99 -3.17
N GLU A 190 2.33 -8.17 -3.08
CA GLU A 190 2.96 -9.11 -2.17
C GLU A 190 2.67 -8.76 -0.72
N LEU A 191 2.84 -7.48 -0.36
CA LEU A 191 2.58 -6.98 0.99
C LEU A 191 1.15 -7.28 1.43
N GLY A 192 0.16 -6.96 0.60
CA GLY A 192 -1.25 -7.19 0.92
C GLY A 192 -1.58 -8.67 1.10
N LEU A 193 -1.11 -9.54 0.19
CA LEU A 193 -1.35 -10.98 0.31
C LEU A 193 -0.63 -11.61 1.50
N ARG A 194 0.58 -11.16 1.78
CA ARG A 194 1.34 -11.61 2.96
C ARG A 194 0.70 -11.14 4.25
N ALA A 195 0.17 -9.91 4.31
CA ALA A 195 -0.58 -9.41 5.45
C ALA A 195 -1.77 -10.34 5.77
N TRP A 196 -2.58 -10.71 4.78
CA TRP A 196 -3.67 -11.68 4.97
C TRP A 196 -3.22 -13.03 5.51
N ARG A 197 -2.03 -13.51 5.12
CA ARG A 197 -1.45 -14.77 5.62
C ARG A 197 -0.93 -14.68 7.06
N HIS A 198 -0.74 -13.46 7.55
CA HIS A 198 -0.38 -13.15 8.95
C HIS A 198 -1.59 -12.70 9.77
N ASP A 199 -2.82 -13.01 9.32
CA ASP A 199 -4.06 -12.60 9.98
C ASP A 199 -4.22 -11.07 10.11
N MET A 200 -3.53 -10.31 9.25
CA MET A 200 -3.57 -8.86 9.17
C MET A 200 -4.47 -8.45 7.99
N PRO A 201 -5.70 -8.00 8.23
CA PRO A 201 -6.60 -7.59 7.17
C PRO A 201 -6.08 -6.34 6.45
N VAL A 202 -6.43 -6.21 5.17
CA VAL A 202 -6.12 -5.02 4.37
C VAL A 202 -7.40 -4.28 4.09
N VAL A 203 -7.47 -2.99 4.47
CA VAL A 203 -8.69 -2.20 4.45
C VAL A 203 -8.49 -0.87 3.74
N LEU A 204 -9.47 -0.52 2.90
CA LEU A 204 -9.60 0.78 2.26
C LEU A 204 -10.63 1.61 3.03
N LEU A 205 -10.23 2.80 3.51
CA LEU A 205 -11.08 3.70 4.29
C LEU A 205 -11.65 4.81 3.40
N GLY A 206 -12.96 4.83 3.20
CA GLY A 206 -13.65 5.80 2.35
C GLY A 206 -13.79 7.19 2.98
N ASP A 207 -13.72 7.30 4.31
CA ASP A 207 -13.76 8.57 5.03
C ASP A 207 -12.42 9.31 5.04
N VAL A 208 -11.31 8.62 4.79
CA VAL A 208 -9.99 9.23 4.63
C VAL A 208 -9.73 9.39 3.14
N ARG A 209 -9.72 10.63 2.66
CA ARG A 209 -9.66 10.93 1.23
C ARG A 209 -8.51 11.88 0.93
N TRP A 210 -7.53 11.44 0.12
CA TRP A 210 -6.34 12.22 -0.20
C TRP A 210 -6.12 12.33 -1.70
N THR A 211 -5.63 13.49 -2.17
CA THR A 211 -5.32 13.72 -3.58
C THR A 211 -3.99 13.05 -3.94
N HIS A 212 -4.00 12.28 -5.02
CA HIS A 212 -2.82 11.62 -5.57
C HIS A 212 -2.59 12.10 -7.00
N HIS A 213 -1.50 12.82 -7.22
CA HIS A 213 -1.11 13.44 -8.49
C HIS A 213 -0.48 12.44 -9.46
N TRP A 214 -1.06 11.30 -9.59
CA TRP A 214 -0.51 10.16 -10.30
C TRP A 214 -0.19 10.44 -11.77
N ALA A 215 1.08 10.59 -12.11
CA ALA A 215 1.59 10.55 -13.48
C ALA A 215 1.97 9.12 -13.85
N ARG A 216 1.16 8.45 -14.68
CA ARG A 216 1.45 7.08 -15.13
C ARG A 216 2.71 7.05 -15.99
N ALA A 217 3.84 6.66 -15.43
CA ALA A 217 5.09 6.42 -16.18
C ALA A 217 4.96 5.29 -17.24
N THR A 218 3.96 4.39 -17.09
CA THR A 218 3.74 3.24 -17.99
C THR A 218 2.73 3.49 -19.11
N ASN A 219 2.20 4.73 -19.25
CA ASN A 219 1.22 5.05 -20.31
C ASN A 219 1.86 5.33 -21.70
N SER A 220 3.18 5.36 -21.81
CA SER A 220 3.83 5.50 -23.11
C SER A 220 3.84 4.14 -23.85
N PHE A 221 3.49 4.17 -25.13
CA PHE A 221 3.52 3.00 -26.03
C PHE A 221 4.95 2.51 -26.33
N GLN A 222 5.96 3.27 -25.88
CA GLN A 222 7.37 2.91 -26.04
C GLN A 222 7.84 2.02 -24.89
N TRP A 223 8.54 0.94 -25.22
CA TRP A 223 9.20 0.09 -24.23
C TRP A 223 10.20 0.89 -23.41
N SER A 224 9.97 1.00 -22.11
CA SER A 224 10.80 1.78 -21.18
C SER A 224 11.40 0.87 -20.11
N ARG A 225 12.39 1.40 -19.37
CA ARG A 225 12.96 0.73 -18.18
C ARG A 225 11.87 0.32 -17.19
N ALA A 226 10.79 1.10 -17.08
CA ALA A 226 9.66 0.77 -16.21
C ALA A 226 8.96 -0.54 -16.61
N HIS A 227 8.78 -0.82 -17.91
CA HIS A 227 8.20 -2.08 -18.39
C HIS A 227 9.10 -3.28 -18.06
N THR A 228 10.44 -3.13 -18.20
CA THR A 228 11.39 -4.19 -17.85
C THR A 228 11.31 -4.52 -16.35
N LEU A 229 11.29 -3.50 -15.49
CA LEU A 229 11.14 -3.66 -14.03
C LEU A 229 9.79 -4.31 -13.68
N GLU A 230 8.69 -3.89 -14.33
CA GLU A 230 7.38 -4.49 -14.11
C GLU A 230 7.36 -5.98 -14.47
N LEU A 231 7.98 -6.38 -15.58
CA LEU A 231 8.07 -7.81 -15.97
C LEU A 231 8.94 -8.62 -15.00
N GLN A 232 10.07 -8.09 -14.56
CA GLN A 232 10.93 -8.75 -13.58
C GLN A 232 10.18 -8.97 -12.26
N SER A 233 9.51 -7.93 -11.77
CA SER A 233 8.69 -7.99 -10.56
C SER A 233 7.49 -8.95 -10.71
N ALA A 234 6.84 -8.95 -11.88
CA ALA A 234 5.77 -9.91 -12.17
C ALA A 234 6.26 -11.35 -12.11
N ARG A 235 7.42 -11.66 -12.70
CA ARG A 235 8.01 -13.02 -12.62
C ARG A 235 8.30 -13.42 -11.18
N THR A 236 8.88 -12.53 -10.39
CA THR A 236 9.13 -12.75 -8.96
C THR A 236 7.82 -13.00 -8.21
N PHE A 237 6.80 -12.17 -8.44
CA PHE A 237 5.50 -12.27 -7.79
C PHE A 237 4.80 -13.59 -8.10
N PHE A 238 4.63 -13.94 -9.38
CA PHE A 238 3.96 -15.19 -9.77
C PHE A 238 4.78 -16.44 -9.44
N GLY A 239 6.11 -16.30 -9.24
CA GLY A 239 6.94 -17.36 -8.66
C GLY A 239 6.64 -17.60 -7.18
N LEU A 240 6.35 -16.54 -6.41
CA LEU A 240 5.97 -16.62 -4.98
C LEU A 240 4.50 -17.05 -4.78
N PHE A 241 3.62 -16.67 -5.71
CA PHE A 241 2.18 -16.85 -5.64
C PHE A 241 1.63 -17.52 -6.91
N PRO A 242 2.04 -18.77 -7.22
CA PRO A 242 1.64 -19.46 -8.43
C PRO A 242 0.13 -19.71 -8.52
N GLU A 243 -0.60 -19.69 -7.41
CA GLU A 243 -2.05 -19.83 -7.37
C GLU A 243 -2.79 -18.73 -8.14
N PHE A 244 -2.18 -17.56 -8.33
CA PHE A 244 -2.78 -16.48 -9.10
C PHE A 244 -2.53 -16.60 -10.60
N VAL A 245 -1.67 -17.52 -11.02
CA VAL A 245 -1.51 -17.90 -12.45
C VAL A 245 -2.53 -18.96 -12.85
N VAL A 246 -2.78 -19.96 -11.97
CA VAL A 246 -3.47 -21.22 -12.31
C VAL A 246 -4.99 -21.13 -12.21
N GLY A 247 -5.54 -20.15 -11.43
CA GLY A 247 -7.00 -19.93 -11.41
C GLY A 247 -7.65 -19.77 -10.04
N LEU A 248 -8.90 -19.29 -10.09
CA LEU A 248 -9.72 -18.84 -8.95
C LEU A 248 -9.84 -19.82 -7.77
N PRO A 249 -10.15 -21.12 -7.96
CA PRO A 249 -10.35 -22.02 -6.83
C PRO A 249 -9.08 -22.27 -6.00
N THR A 250 -7.92 -22.28 -6.65
CA THR A 250 -6.63 -22.49 -5.98
C THR A 250 -6.24 -21.28 -5.14
N ALA A 251 -6.44 -20.06 -5.66
CA ALA A 251 -6.18 -18.84 -4.96
C ALA A 251 -7.06 -18.70 -3.70
N ALA A 252 -8.37 -18.97 -3.82
CA ALA A 252 -9.31 -18.94 -2.70
C ALA A 252 -8.95 -19.97 -1.62
N ARG A 253 -8.57 -21.20 -2.01
CA ARG A 253 -8.14 -22.25 -1.04
C ARG A 253 -6.88 -21.88 -0.27
N ARG A 254 -5.91 -21.22 -0.91
CA ARG A 254 -4.66 -20.80 -0.26
C ARG A 254 -4.78 -19.50 0.54
N ASN A 255 -5.84 -18.71 0.30
CA ASN A 255 -6.10 -17.45 0.97
C ASN A 255 -7.58 -17.38 1.42
N PRO A 256 -8.03 -18.31 2.30
CA PRO A 256 -9.46 -18.49 2.57
C PRO A 256 -10.10 -17.29 3.29
N GLN A 257 -9.39 -16.65 4.19
CA GLN A 257 -9.86 -15.48 4.92
C GLN A 257 -10.05 -14.29 3.96
N ALA A 258 -9.03 -13.99 3.16
CA ALA A 258 -9.11 -12.95 2.13
C ALA A 258 -10.23 -13.23 1.13
N ALA A 259 -10.35 -14.48 0.64
CA ALA A 259 -11.40 -14.84 -0.31
C ALA A 259 -12.81 -14.64 0.22
N ARG A 260 -13.02 -14.80 1.54
CA ARG A 260 -14.32 -14.60 2.20
C ARG A 260 -14.62 -13.11 2.41
N LEU A 261 -13.63 -12.29 2.74
CA LEU A 261 -13.83 -10.92 3.20
C LEU A 261 -13.66 -9.87 2.11
N ILE A 262 -12.82 -10.10 1.09
CA ILE A 262 -12.57 -9.10 0.03
C ILE A 262 -13.88 -8.65 -0.61
N GLY A 263 -14.06 -7.32 -0.69
CA GLY A 263 -15.24 -6.67 -1.25
C GLY A 263 -16.40 -6.51 -0.25
N THR A 264 -16.26 -7.01 0.99
CA THR A 264 -17.25 -6.77 2.04
C THR A 264 -16.86 -5.56 2.90
N SER A 265 -17.86 -4.95 3.54
CA SER A 265 -17.62 -3.87 4.50
C SER A 265 -17.07 -4.42 5.81
N VAL A 266 -16.17 -3.66 6.42
CA VAL A 266 -15.72 -3.90 7.79
C VAL A 266 -16.89 -3.61 8.72
N PRO A 267 -17.27 -4.51 9.64
CA PRO A 267 -18.33 -4.24 10.60
C PRO A 267 -18.02 -3.00 11.43
N ALA A 268 -18.99 -2.09 11.55
CA ALA A 268 -18.89 -0.96 12.47
C ALA A 268 -18.76 -1.53 13.90
N GLN A 269 -17.61 -1.30 14.55
CA GLN A 269 -17.27 -1.72 15.90
C GLN A 269 -17.70 -3.15 16.28
N ARG A 270 -16.77 -4.09 16.21
CA ARG A 270 -16.84 -5.23 17.14
C ARG A 270 -16.56 -4.66 18.53
N GLY A 271 -17.49 -4.81 19.43
CA GLY A 271 -17.25 -4.59 20.86
C GLY A 271 -15.99 -5.37 21.26
N ALA A 272 -15.22 -4.87 22.20
CA ALA A 272 -13.86 -5.29 22.60
C ALA A 272 -13.74 -6.75 23.11
N THR A 273 -14.53 -7.73 22.65
CA THR A 273 -14.59 -9.08 23.20
C THR A 273 -14.70 -10.24 22.21
N GLU A 274 -14.64 -10.03 20.90
CA GLU A 274 -14.51 -11.19 20.00
C GLU A 274 -13.18 -11.15 19.24
N PRO A 275 -12.25 -12.05 19.55
CA PRO A 275 -11.08 -12.30 18.71
C PRO A 275 -11.56 -12.75 17.32
N LEU A 276 -10.82 -12.38 16.27
CA LEU A 276 -11.03 -12.95 14.93
C LEU A 276 -11.15 -14.46 15.06
N PRO A 277 -12.14 -15.12 14.41
CA PRO A 277 -12.29 -16.55 14.51
C PRO A 277 -10.99 -17.23 14.10
N THR A 278 -10.29 -17.77 15.09
CA THR A 278 -9.08 -18.58 14.88
C THR A 278 -9.49 -19.80 14.08
N SER A 279 -9.16 -19.79 12.80
CA SER A 279 -9.29 -20.99 11.98
C SER A 279 -8.21 -21.97 12.41
N VAL A 280 -8.65 -22.99 13.14
CA VAL A 280 -8.12 -24.38 13.18
C VAL A 280 -6.58 -24.52 13.12
N ARG A 281 -5.94 -24.41 14.30
CA ARG A 281 -4.76 -25.20 14.60
C ARG A 281 -5.25 -26.53 15.20
N GLN A 282 -5.59 -27.51 14.40
CA GLN A 282 -5.61 -28.94 14.78
C GLN A 282 -5.72 -29.78 13.50
N ALA A 283 -4.59 -30.20 12.99
CA ALA A 283 -4.42 -31.48 12.28
C ALA A 283 -2.91 -31.71 12.13
N GLY A 284 -2.34 -32.53 12.98
CA GLY A 284 -0.97 -33.02 12.79
C GLY A 284 -0.23 -33.41 14.07
N ALA A 285 -0.84 -34.25 14.89
CA ALA A 285 -0.11 -35.08 15.87
C ALA A 285 -0.82 -36.43 15.99
N SER A 286 -0.44 -37.35 15.16
CA SER A 286 -0.45 -38.78 15.39
C SER A 286 0.26 -39.46 14.21
#